data_892bb35b51e3224d38e7d89b2700fa13
#
_entry.id   892bb35b51e3224d38e7d89b2700fa13
#
_cell.length_a   1.000
_cell.length_b   1.000
_cell.length_c   1.000
_cell.angle_alpha   90.00
_cell.angle_beta   90.00
_cell.angle_gamma   90.00
#
_symmetry.space_group_name_H-M   'P 1'
#
loop_
_entity.id
_entity.type
_entity.pdbx_description
1 polymer ?
#
loop_
_entity_poly.entity_id
_entity_poly.type
_entity_poly.pdbx_seq_one_letter_code
_entity_poly.pdbx_strand_id
1 'polypeptide(L)'
;HTPGHFANHVTYVWNDIAFTGDHIMEWASSMVSPPDGDLADFMSSCHKLEGRDWRIFYPGHGAPVQKPIERLEWLISHRLGREADILEALKQKQMSPSELAEKIYVETPRALLGAAARNVFAHLIDLHSRQFIVCDGSPRFHKLFARVE
;
A
#
# COMPACT_ATOMS: atom_id res chain seq x y z
N HIS A 1 0.60 -16.85 -6.78
CA HIS A 1 0.55 -16.18 -5.48
C HIS A 1 0.98 -14.72 -5.63
N THR A 2 0.15 -13.80 -5.20
CA THR A 2 0.32 -12.34 -5.23
C THR A 2 -0.12 -11.75 -3.90
N PRO A 3 0.66 -12.00 -2.81
CA PRO A 3 0.33 -11.52 -1.47
C PRO A 3 0.45 -9.99 -1.40
N GLY A 4 -0.08 -9.41 -0.33
CA GLY A 4 0.05 -7.99 -0.02
C GLY A 4 -1.25 -7.34 0.43
N HIS A 5 -2.32 -7.37 -0.36
CA HIS A 5 -3.66 -7.02 0.13
C HIS A 5 -4.08 -7.98 1.25
N PHE A 6 -3.94 -9.27 1.01
CA PHE A 6 -3.95 -10.35 2.01
C PHE A 6 -2.76 -11.29 1.79
N ALA A 7 -2.26 -11.91 2.86
CA ALA A 7 -1.11 -12.82 2.80
C ALA A 7 -1.35 -14.05 1.90
N ASN A 8 -2.59 -14.50 1.78
CA ASN A 8 -2.98 -15.65 0.97
C ASN A 8 -3.57 -15.27 -0.41
N HIS A 9 -3.46 -14.01 -0.82
CA HIS A 9 -4.03 -13.54 -2.07
C HIS A 9 -3.38 -14.23 -3.28
N VAL A 10 -4.20 -14.54 -4.30
CA VAL A 10 -3.76 -15.12 -5.56
C VAL A 10 -4.37 -14.36 -6.74
N THR A 11 -3.62 -14.24 -7.81
CA THR A 11 -4.08 -13.76 -9.12
C THR A 11 -4.18 -14.96 -10.05
N TYR A 12 -5.36 -15.16 -10.62
CA TYR A 12 -5.55 -16.17 -11.67
C TYR A 12 -5.23 -15.59 -13.02
N VAL A 13 -4.53 -16.38 -13.85
CA VAL A 13 -4.04 -15.94 -15.16
C VAL A 13 -4.56 -16.88 -16.25
N TRP A 14 -5.10 -16.29 -17.31
CA TRP A 14 -5.49 -16.99 -18.51
C TRP A 14 -4.96 -16.23 -19.73
N ASN A 15 -3.96 -16.80 -20.41
CA ASN A 15 -3.20 -16.13 -21.49
C ASN A 15 -2.70 -14.74 -21.05
N ASP A 16 -3.14 -13.67 -21.71
CA ASP A 16 -2.82 -12.27 -21.48
C ASP A 16 -3.82 -11.55 -20.55
N ILE A 17 -4.69 -12.30 -19.86
CA ILE A 17 -5.70 -11.81 -18.92
C ILE A 17 -5.30 -12.20 -17.50
N ALA A 18 -5.54 -11.31 -16.54
CA ALA A 18 -5.43 -11.64 -15.13
C ALA A 18 -6.71 -11.26 -14.34
N PHE A 19 -7.10 -12.13 -13.40
CA PHE A 19 -8.13 -11.88 -12.41
C PHE A 19 -7.43 -11.51 -11.12
N THR A 20 -7.37 -10.20 -10.85
CA THR A 20 -6.48 -9.61 -9.84
C THR A 20 -7.12 -9.48 -8.45
N GLY A 21 -8.40 -9.86 -8.30
CA GLY A 21 -9.12 -9.66 -7.05
C GLY A 21 -9.03 -8.21 -6.58
N ASP A 22 -8.82 -8.01 -5.29
CA ASP A 22 -8.67 -6.67 -4.71
C ASP A 22 -7.20 -6.21 -4.60
N HIS A 23 -6.26 -6.98 -5.17
CA HIS A 23 -4.86 -6.57 -5.21
C HIS A 23 -4.65 -5.41 -6.18
N ILE A 24 -5.19 -5.50 -7.40
CA ILE A 24 -5.14 -4.43 -8.40
C ILE A 24 -6.56 -4.09 -8.85
N MET A 25 -7.03 -2.90 -8.48
CA MET A 25 -8.32 -2.33 -8.89
C MET A 25 -8.11 -1.08 -9.74
N GLU A 26 -9.10 -0.73 -10.57
CA GLU A 26 -9.01 0.44 -11.44
C GLU A 26 -9.14 1.75 -10.65
N TRP A 27 -10.06 1.81 -9.69
CA TRP A 27 -10.51 3.05 -9.02
C TRP A 27 -9.79 3.37 -7.71
N ALA A 28 -9.13 2.41 -7.06
CA ALA A 28 -8.53 2.58 -5.74
C ALA A 28 -7.14 1.96 -5.65
N SER A 29 -6.32 2.48 -4.75
CA SER A 29 -4.96 1.97 -4.48
C SER A 29 -4.96 0.76 -3.57
N SER A 30 -5.99 -0.05 -3.52
CA SER A 30 -6.17 -1.20 -2.64
C SER A 30 -5.78 -0.95 -1.17
N MET A 31 -6.48 -1.51 -0.24
CA MET A 31 -6.11 -1.42 1.16
C MET A 31 -5.04 -2.46 1.51
N VAL A 32 -3.98 -2.03 2.17
CA VAL A 32 -3.00 -2.92 2.80
C VAL A 32 -3.10 -2.70 4.30
N SER A 33 -3.65 -3.68 5.02
CA SER A 33 -3.95 -3.53 6.45
C SER A 33 -3.33 -4.66 7.25
N PRO A 34 -2.24 -4.41 7.99
CA PRO A 34 -1.70 -5.40 8.92
C PRO A 34 -2.73 -5.78 10.02
N PRO A 35 -2.74 -7.05 10.49
CA PRO A 35 -1.74 -8.09 10.20
C PRO A 35 -1.99 -8.89 8.92
N ASP A 36 -3.17 -8.76 8.28
CA ASP A 36 -3.56 -9.60 7.15
C ASP A 36 -2.88 -9.18 5.84
N GLY A 37 -2.58 -7.88 5.70
CA GLY A 37 -1.87 -7.30 4.57
C GLY A 37 -0.45 -6.88 4.90
N ASP A 38 0.44 -6.93 3.90
CA ASP A 38 1.85 -6.55 3.98
C ASP A 38 2.25 -5.70 2.78
N LEU A 39 2.93 -4.56 3.05
CA LEU A 39 3.29 -3.61 1.99
C LEU A 39 4.45 -4.10 1.12
N ALA A 40 5.46 -4.74 1.70
CA ALA A 40 6.59 -5.26 0.94
C ALA A 40 6.12 -6.36 -0.02
N ASP A 41 5.25 -7.24 0.45
CA ASP A 41 4.60 -8.26 -0.37
C ASP A 41 3.73 -7.64 -1.46
N PHE A 42 2.97 -6.57 -1.15
CA PHE A 42 2.15 -5.85 -2.12
C PHE A 42 3.01 -5.29 -3.26
N MET A 43 4.10 -4.60 -2.92
CA MET A 43 5.02 -4.02 -3.91
C MET A 43 5.70 -5.10 -4.74
N SER A 44 6.17 -6.18 -4.11
CA SER A 44 6.75 -7.33 -4.79
C SER A 44 5.78 -7.98 -5.77
N SER A 45 4.51 -8.11 -5.40
CA SER A 45 3.46 -8.65 -6.25
C SER A 45 3.14 -7.73 -7.43
N CYS A 46 3.15 -6.40 -7.24
CA CYS A 46 3.01 -5.44 -8.33
C CYS A 46 4.17 -5.58 -9.34
N HIS A 47 5.41 -5.61 -8.87
CA HIS A 47 6.59 -5.80 -9.74
C HIS A 47 6.58 -7.15 -10.46
N LYS A 48 6.11 -8.21 -9.79
CA LYS A 48 5.92 -9.52 -10.44
C LYS A 48 4.94 -9.46 -11.60
N LEU A 49 3.87 -8.68 -11.47
CA LEU A 49 2.88 -8.49 -12.54
C LEU A 49 3.39 -7.57 -13.66
N GLU A 50 4.28 -6.60 -13.38
CA GLU A 50 4.92 -5.78 -14.42
C GLU A 50 5.81 -6.59 -15.38
N GLY A 51 6.38 -7.69 -14.92
CA GLY A 51 7.30 -8.53 -15.70
C GLY A 51 6.68 -9.27 -16.88
N ARG A 52 5.44 -8.93 -17.25
CA ARG A 52 4.70 -9.60 -18.32
C ARG A 52 3.73 -8.64 -19.02
N ASP A 53 3.52 -8.85 -20.33
CA ASP A 53 2.51 -8.15 -21.10
C ASP A 53 1.10 -8.64 -20.78
N TRP A 54 0.19 -7.69 -20.56
CA TRP A 54 -1.20 -7.94 -20.20
C TRP A 54 -2.13 -7.18 -21.13
N ARG A 55 -3.20 -7.82 -21.58
CA ARG A 55 -4.27 -7.16 -22.31
C ARG A 55 -5.27 -6.47 -21.41
N ILE A 56 -5.63 -7.10 -20.28
CA ILE A 56 -6.66 -6.58 -19.36
C ILE A 56 -6.56 -7.27 -18.00
N PHE A 57 -6.86 -6.51 -16.91
CA PHE A 57 -7.11 -7.08 -15.60
C PHE A 57 -8.59 -6.99 -15.23
N TYR A 58 -9.09 -8.06 -14.63
CA TYR A 58 -10.42 -8.14 -14.04
C TYR A 58 -10.28 -8.13 -12.51
N PRO A 59 -10.59 -7.00 -11.84
CA PRO A 59 -10.57 -6.91 -10.39
C PRO A 59 -11.78 -7.60 -9.74
N GLY A 60 -11.72 -7.78 -8.42
CA GLY A 60 -12.85 -8.25 -7.62
C GLY A 60 -13.97 -7.21 -7.50
N HIS A 61 -13.61 -5.93 -7.57
CA HIS A 61 -14.53 -4.80 -7.47
C HIS A 61 -14.18 -3.70 -8.48
N GLY A 62 -15.22 -3.10 -9.07
CA GLY A 62 -15.10 -2.00 -10.02
C GLY A 62 -14.95 -2.44 -11.48
N ALA A 63 -14.58 -1.50 -12.34
CA ALA A 63 -14.41 -1.73 -13.77
C ALA A 63 -13.12 -2.52 -14.08
N PRO A 64 -13.08 -3.23 -15.23
CA PRO A 64 -11.83 -3.83 -15.71
C PRO A 64 -10.75 -2.78 -15.96
N VAL A 65 -9.51 -3.13 -15.64
CA VAL A 65 -8.33 -2.30 -15.90
C VAL A 65 -7.90 -2.50 -17.34
N GLN A 66 -8.16 -1.51 -18.18
CA GLN A 66 -7.91 -1.57 -19.63
C GLN A 66 -6.42 -1.39 -19.99
N LYS A 67 -5.65 -0.74 -19.09
CA LYS A 67 -4.24 -0.45 -19.26
C LYS A 67 -3.44 -0.99 -18.06
N PRO A 68 -3.23 -2.30 -17.99
CA PRO A 68 -2.65 -2.95 -16.82
C PRO A 68 -1.29 -2.42 -16.41
N ILE A 69 -0.37 -2.20 -17.34
CA ILE A 69 0.99 -1.74 -17.05
C ILE A 69 0.95 -0.30 -16.51
N GLU A 70 0.23 0.63 -17.19
CA GLU A 70 0.08 2.00 -16.70
C GLU A 70 -0.53 2.03 -15.28
N ARG A 71 -1.45 1.11 -15.00
CA ARG A 71 -2.07 0.99 -13.67
C ARG A 71 -1.09 0.49 -12.61
N LEU A 72 -0.26 -0.50 -12.93
CA LEU A 72 0.79 -1.01 -12.02
C LEU A 72 1.82 0.08 -11.71
N GLU A 73 2.33 0.76 -12.73
CA GLU A 73 3.27 1.88 -12.59
C GLU A 73 2.68 2.98 -11.69
N TRP A 74 1.40 3.32 -11.90
CA TRP A 74 0.71 4.29 -11.06
C TRP A 74 0.62 3.83 -9.59
N LEU A 75 0.25 2.56 -9.35
CA LEU A 75 0.15 2.02 -7.99
C LEU A 75 1.49 2.03 -7.27
N ILE A 76 2.55 1.63 -7.94
CA ILE A 76 3.91 1.61 -7.39
C ILE A 76 4.35 3.05 -7.07
N SER A 77 4.22 3.97 -8.03
CA SER A 77 4.55 5.39 -7.84
C SER A 77 3.75 6.02 -6.71
N HIS A 78 2.45 5.73 -6.63
CA HIS A 78 1.58 6.22 -5.55
C HIS A 78 2.07 5.74 -4.18
N ARG A 79 2.45 4.46 -4.03
CA ARG A 79 2.98 3.92 -2.77
C ARG A 79 4.30 4.55 -2.38
N LEU A 80 5.22 4.71 -3.32
CA LEU A 80 6.50 5.38 -3.09
C LEU A 80 6.31 6.87 -2.72
N GLY A 81 5.35 7.55 -3.33
CA GLY A 81 4.97 8.91 -2.96
C GLY A 81 4.47 8.99 -1.51
N ARG A 82 3.60 8.06 -1.08
CA ARG A 82 3.13 7.99 0.32
C ARG A 82 4.25 7.70 1.31
N GLU A 83 5.21 6.86 0.94
CA GLU A 83 6.42 6.64 1.74
C GLU A 83 7.21 7.94 1.93
N ALA A 84 7.42 8.70 0.86
CA ALA A 84 8.12 9.99 0.91
C ALA A 84 7.38 11.00 1.80
N ASP A 85 6.04 11.10 1.68
CA ASP A 85 5.20 11.97 2.50
C ASP A 85 5.32 11.63 4.00
N ILE A 86 5.33 10.33 4.34
CA ILE A 86 5.50 9.85 5.73
C ILE A 86 6.88 10.24 6.26
N LEU A 87 7.93 9.96 5.51
CA LEU A 87 9.30 10.29 5.93
C LEU A 87 9.51 11.80 6.10
N GLU A 88 8.90 12.61 5.23
CA GLU A 88 8.93 14.08 5.34
C GLU A 88 8.18 14.56 6.59
N ALA A 89 7.00 14.01 6.86
CA ALA A 89 6.21 14.36 8.05
C ALA A 89 6.96 14.04 9.34
N LEU A 90 7.67 12.92 9.39
CA LEU A 90 8.43 12.46 10.56
C LEU A 90 9.74 13.23 10.81
N LYS A 91 10.20 14.08 9.88
CA LYS A 91 11.34 14.99 10.14
C LYS A 91 11.03 16.01 11.24
N GLN A 92 9.76 16.39 11.42
CA GLN A 92 9.38 17.47 12.33
C GLN A 92 9.14 16.98 13.74
N LYS A 93 8.50 15.83 13.90
CA LYS A 93 8.18 15.21 15.20
C LYS A 93 7.78 13.76 15.05
N GLN A 94 7.80 13.03 16.15
CA GLN A 94 7.20 11.70 16.23
C GLN A 94 5.68 11.78 16.02
N MET A 95 5.12 10.84 15.27
CA MET A 95 3.69 10.78 14.97
C MET A 95 3.16 9.34 14.99
N SER A 96 1.90 9.20 15.37
CA SER A 96 1.15 7.96 15.23
C SER A 96 0.62 7.77 13.80
N PRO A 97 0.22 6.53 13.40
CA PRO A 97 -0.42 6.27 12.11
C PRO A 97 -1.63 7.18 11.84
N SER A 98 -2.43 7.46 12.85
CA SER A 98 -3.63 8.32 12.73
C SER A 98 -3.25 9.77 12.46
N GLU A 99 -2.30 10.34 13.22
CA GLU A 99 -1.81 11.71 13.00
C GLU A 99 -1.16 11.88 11.61
N LEU A 100 -0.40 10.87 11.15
CA LEU A 100 0.17 10.86 9.81
C LEU A 100 -0.93 10.81 8.74
N ALA A 101 -1.96 9.98 8.94
CA ALA A 101 -3.08 9.91 8.00
C ALA A 101 -3.82 11.26 7.90
N GLU A 102 -4.12 11.91 9.01
CA GLU A 102 -4.74 13.24 9.02
C GLU A 102 -3.88 14.29 8.31
N LYS A 103 -2.55 14.21 8.47
CA LYS A 103 -1.61 15.17 7.85
C LYS A 103 -1.44 14.94 6.34
N ILE A 104 -1.45 13.69 5.89
CA ILE A 104 -1.11 13.31 4.51
C ILE A 104 -2.37 13.23 3.62
N TYR A 105 -3.49 12.80 4.18
CA TYR A 105 -4.75 12.55 3.45
C TYR A 105 -5.76 13.68 3.65
N VAL A 106 -5.31 14.94 3.43
CA VAL A 106 -6.09 16.16 3.70
C VAL A 106 -7.40 16.26 2.93
N GLU A 107 -7.48 15.68 1.73
CA GLU A 107 -8.68 15.68 0.88
C GLU A 107 -9.57 14.45 1.11
N THR A 108 -9.13 13.52 1.97
CA THR A 108 -9.86 12.27 2.21
C THR A 108 -11.04 12.50 3.17
N PRO A 109 -12.25 12.04 2.82
CA PRO A 109 -13.39 12.13 3.71
C PRO A 109 -13.10 11.51 5.08
N ARG A 110 -13.56 12.16 6.16
CA ARG A 110 -13.28 11.71 7.55
C ARG A 110 -13.63 10.24 7.80
N ALA A 111 -14.71 9.75 7.18
CA ALA A 111 -15.12 8.35 7.28
C ALA A 111 -14.07 7.35 6.75
N LEU A 112 -13.17 7.79 5.87
CA LEU A 112 -12.12 6.96 5.27
C LEU A 112 -10.73 7.13 5.94
N LEU A 113 -10.57 8.08 6.87
CA LEU A 113 -9.29 8.30 7.56
C LEU A 113 -8.83 7.06 8.36
N GLY A 114 -9.76 6.28 8.89
CA GLY A 114 -9.41 5.01 9.55
C GLY A 114 -8.75 4.01 8.60
N ALA A 115 -9.25 3.88 7.38
CA ALA A 115 -8.65 3.04 6.34
C ALA A 115 -7.30 3.62 5.86
N ALA A 116 -7.20 4.94 5.70
CA ALA A 116 -5.95 5.63 5.38
C ALA A 116 -4.89 5.39 6.47
N ALA A 117 -5.25 5.48 7.76
CA ALA A 117 -4.34 5.19 8.87
C ALA A 117 -3.84 3.73 8.86
N ARG A 118 -4.66 2.77 8.43
CA ARG A 118 -4.22 1.37 8.25
C ARG A 118 -3.20 1.24 7.13
N ASN A 119 -3.39 1.91 6.00
CA ASN A 119 -2.39 1.97 4.93
C ASN A 119 -1.09 2.64 5.41
N VAL A 120 -1.18 3.76 6.15
CA VAL A 120 0.00 4.41 6.76
C VAL A 120 0.73 3.43 7.69
N PHE A 121 0.00 2.68 8.51
CA PHE A 121 0.61 1.71 9.42
C PHE A 121 1.35 0.59 8.67
N ALA A 122 0.86 0.14 7.52
CA ALA A 122 1.58 -0.80 6.65
C ALA A 122 2.92 -0.21 6.16
N HIS A 123 2.94 1.06 5.72
CA HIS A 123 4.18 1.77 5.39
C HIS A 123 5.13 1.87 6.59
N LEU A 124 4.62 2.16 7.78
CA LEU A 124 5.45 2.29 8.99
C LEU A 124 6.08 0.96 9.40
N ILE A 125 5.39 -0.17 9.26
CA ILE A 125 5.96 -1.49 9.51
C ILE A 125 7.10 -1.77 8.52
N ASP A 126 6.89 -1.53 7.24
CA ASP A 126 7.90 -1.74 6.20
C ASP A 126 9.11 -0.81 6.40
N LEU A 127 8.91 0.48 6.61
CA LEU A 127 9.97 1.46 6.90
C LEU A 127 10.76 1.11 8.18
N HIS A 128 10.08 0.60 9.20
CA HIS A 128 10.73 0.14 10.43
C HIS A 128 11.59 -1.10 10.17
N SER A 129 11.10 -2.06 9.38
CA SER A 129 11.87 -3.27 9.02
C SER A 129 13.13 -2.92 8.22
N ARG A 130 13.07 -1.87 7.38
CA ARG A 130 14.19 -1.32 6.61
C ARG A 130 15.04 -0.31 7.39
N GLN A 131 14.76 -0.08 8.69
CA GLN A 131 15.51 0.79 9.60
C GLN A 131 15.50 2.29 9.23
N PHE A 132 14.54 2.78 8.46
CA PHE A 132 14.36 4.21 8.18
C PHE A 132 13.68 4.96 9.33
N ILE A 133 12.91 4.24 10.14
CA ILE A 133 12.20 4.79 11.30
C ILE A 133 12.30 3.86 12.50
N VAL A 134 12.03 4.40 13.68
CA VAL A 134 12.02 3.67 14.96
C VAL A 134 10.73 3.94 15.72
N CYS A 135 10.38 3.03 16.62
CA CYS A 135 9.37 3.22 17.65
C CYS A 135 9.83 2.54 18.95
N ASP A 136 9.16 2.83 20.05
CA ASP A 136 9.43 2.16 21.33
C ASP A 136 8.93 0.70 21.27
N GLY A 137 9.86 -0.27 21.24
CA GLY A 137 9.59 -1.70 21.11
C GLY A 137 9.05 -2.09 19.74
N SER A 138 8.18 -3.10 19.67
CA SER A 138 7.61 -3.57 18.41
C SER A 138 6.59 -2.58 17.83
N PRO A 139 6.52 -2.41 16.49
CA PRO A 139 5.51 -1.59 15.84
C PRO A 139 4.08 -2.02 16.21
N ARG A 140 3.28 -1.03 16.64
CA ARG A 140 1.84 -1.20 16.92
C ARG A 140 1.09 0.04 16.47
N PHE A 141 -0.17 -0.13 16.09
CA PHE A 141 -0.99 0.93 15.50
C PHE A 141 -1.13 2.21 16.36
N HIS A 142 -1.05 2.10 17.65
CA HIS A 142 -1.16 3.25 18.60
C HIS A 142 0.19 3.85 19.02
N LYS A 143 1.30 3.32 18.51
CA LYS A 143 2.64 3.83 18.86
C LYS A 143 3.00 5.08 18.07
N LEU A 144 3.94 5.84 18.61
CA LEU A 144 4.61 6.94 17.91
C LEU A 144 5.84 6.39 17.17
N PHE A 145 6.04 6.90 15.97
CA PHE A 145 7.17 6.56 15.12
C PHE A 145 8.02 7.82 14.90
N ALA A 146 9.33 7.64 14.86
CA ALA A 146 10.29 8.70 14.59
C ALA A 146 11.19 8.29 13.42
N ARG A 147 11.63 9.26 12.62
CA ARG A 147 12.65 9.05 11.60
C ARG A 147 14.01 8.82 12.25
N VAL A 148 14.80 7.90 11.70
CA VAL A 148 16.23 7.76 12.01
C VAL A 148 16.97 8.90 11.32
N GLU A 149 17.87 9.58 12.03
CA GLU A 149 18.73 10.66 11.49
C GLU A 149 19.80 10.13 10.54
#